data_a5e85b2529081ce75a21dec191f4eaa8
#
_entry.id   a5e85b2529081ce75a21dec191f4eaa8
#
_cell.length_a   1.000
_cell.length_b   1.000
_cell.length_c   1.000
_cell.angle_alpha   90.00
_cell.angle_beta   90.00
_cell.angle_gamma   90.00
#
_symmetry.space_group_name_H-M   'P 1'
#
loop_
_entity.id
_entity.type
_entity.pdbx_description
1 polymer ?
#
loop_
_entity_poly.entity_id
_entity_poly.type
_entity_poly.pdbx_seq_one_letter_code
_entity_poly.pdbx_strand_id
1 'polypeptide(L)' 'MGRVSVAISDELEKSLRIKTIERFGGKKGDLSKAVEEAIKTWVGKEK' A
#
# COMPACT_ATOMS: atom_id res chain seq x y z
N MET A 1 -2.40 9.38 14.79
CA MET A 1 -2.44 8.65 13.54
C MET A 1 -2.81 9.54 12.38
N GLY A 2 -2.01 9.48 11.32
CA GLY A 2 -2.23 10.36 10.19
C GLY A 2 -3.15 9.76 9.14
N ARG A 3 -3.73 10.61 8.34
CA ARG A 3 -4.57 10.19 7.23
C ARG A 3 -4.11 10.85 5.95
N VAL A 4 -3.95 10.05 4.91
CA VAL A 4 -3.50 10.55 3.62
C VAL A 4 -4.47 10.07 2.56
N SER A 5 -4.85 10.98 1.69
CA SER A 5 -5.75 10.66 0.59
C SER A 5 -5.06 11.03 -0.72
N VAL A 6 -4.84 10.03 -1.57
CA VAL A 6 -4.16 10.24 -2.83
C VAL A 6 -4.88 9.52 -3.95
N ALA A 7 -4.71 10.04 -5.16
CA ALA A 7 -5.26 9.41 -6.34
C ALA A 7 -4.18 8.62 -7.04
N ILE A 8 -4.47 7.39 -7.38
CA ILE A 8 -3.53 6.55 -8.10
C ILE A 8 -4.24 5.97 -9.33
N SER A 9 -3.46 5.55 -10.31
CA SER A 9 -4.03 4.99 -11.52
C SER A 9 -4.72 3.66 -11.22
N ASP A 10 -5.69 3.32 -12.05
CA ASP A 10 -6.42 2.07 -11.89
C ASP A 10 -5.50 0.87 -12.00
N GLU A 11 -4.54 0.97 -12.88
CA GLU A 11 -3.58 -0.11 -13.07
C GLU A 11 -2.73 -0.33 -11.82
N LEU A 12 -2.29 0.76 -11.24
CA LEU A 12 -1.47 0.67 -10.03
C LEU A 12 -2.29 0.15 -8.87
N GLU A 13 -3.52 0.59 -8.77
CA GLU A 13 -4.41 0.11 -7.72
C GLU A 13 -4.63 -1.39 -7.84
N LYS A 14 -4.82 -1.86 -9.06
CA LYS A 14 -5.01 -3.29 -9.30
C LYS A 14 -3.79 -4.08 -8.85
N SER A 15 -2.62 -3.61 -9.24
CA SER A 15 -1.38 -4.27 -8.85
C SER A 15 -1.23 -4.29 -7.34
N LEU A 16 -1.57 -3.19 -6.70
CA LEU A 16 -1.48 -3.08 -5.25
C LEU A 16 -2.37 -4.11 -4.57
N ARG A 17 -3.61 -4.26 -5.06
CA ARG A 17 -4.54 -5.21 -4.47
C ARG A 17 -4.05 -6.64 -4.64
N ILE A 18 -3.55 -6.96 -5.82
CA ILE A 18 -3.06 -8.31 -6.10
C ILE A 18 -1.88 -8.63 -5.19
N LYS A 19 -0.95 -7.70 -5.07
CA LYS A 19 0.21 -7.90 -4.21
C LYS A 19 -0.20 -8.02 -2.76
N THR A 20 -1.19 -7.25 -2.35
CA THR A 20 -1.65 -7.30 -0.98
C THR A 20 -2.23 -8.66 -0.66
N ILE A 21 -3.01 -9.20 -1.58
CA ILE A 21 -3.59 -10.52 -1.38
C ILE A 21 -2.51 -11.59 -1.30
N GLU A 22 -1.51 -11.49 -2.16
CA GLU A 22 -0.44 -12.48 -2.19
C GLU A 22 0.39 -12.44 -0.91
N ARG A 23 0.61 -11.26 -0.39
CA ARG A 23 1.52 -11.09 0.74
C ARG A 23 0.81 -11.18 2.09
N PHE A 24 -0.37 -10.62 2.18
CA PHE A 24 -1.08 -10.55 3.47
C PHE A 24 -2.35 -11.39 3.52
N GLY A 25 -2.87 -11.76 2.38
CA GLY A 25 -4.08 -12.54 2.34
C GLY A 25 -5.32 -11.79 1.92
N GLY A 26 -5.22 -10.47 1.78
CA GLY A 26 -6.34 -9.67 1.29
C GLY A 26 -7.44 -9.43 2.29
N LYS A 27 -7.13 -9.51 3.56
CA LYS A 27 -8.13 -9.26 4.59
C LYS A 27 -8.36 -7.76 4.76
N LYS A 28 -9.42 -7.46 5.48
CA LYS A 28 -9.70 -6.07 5.79
C LYS A 28 -8.54 -5.46 6.57
N GLY A 29 -8.08 -4.34 6.11
CA GLY A 29 -6.97 -3.67 6.77
C GLY A 29 -5.61 -4.02 6.20
N ASP A 30 -5.51 -5.11 5.45
CA ASP A 30 -4.24 -5.51 4.85
C ASP A 30 -3.77 -4.51 3.81
N LEU A 31 -4.72 -3.89 3.13
CA LEU A 31 -4.37 -2.88 2.13
C LEU A 31 -3.68 -1.70 2.78
N SER A 32 -4.18 -1.29 3.93
CA SER A 32 -3.56 -0.19 4.67
C SER A 32 -2.14 -0.55 5.10
N LYS A 33 -1.95 -1.77 5.53
CA LYS A 33 -0.62 -2.24 5.91
C LYS A 33 0.34 -2.23 4.74
N ALA A 34 -0.15 -2.67 3.59
CA ALA A 34 0.69 -2.70 2.39
C ALA A 34 1.12 -1.30 2.00
N VAL A 35 0.19 -0.35 2.04
CA VAL A 35 0.49 1.02 1.70
C VAL A 35 1.46 1.62 2.69
N GLU A 36 1.24 1.36 3.96
CA GLU A 36 2.12 1.88 5.00
C GLU A 36 3.54 1.36 4.83
N GLU A 37 3.66 0.08 4.54
CA GLU A 37 4.97 -0.52 4.33
C GLU A 37 5.68 0.09 3.13
N ALA A 38 4.93 0.31 2.06
CA ALA A 38 5.49 0.91 0.86
C ALA A 38 6.00 2.32 1.14
N ILE A 39 5.22 3.09 1.87
CA ILE A 39 5.61 4.45 2.21
C ILE A 39 6.84 4.44 3.10
N LYS A 40 6.85 3.55 4.06
CA LYS A 40 7.98 3.42 4.97
C LYS A 40 9.27 3.15 4.21
N THR A 41 9.18 2.23 3.27
CA THR A 41 10.34 1.86 2.46
C THR A 41 10.81 3.04 1.63
N TRP A 42 9.87 3.74 1.04
CA TRP A 42 10.22 4.87 0.20
C TRP A 42 10.85 6.00 1.00
N VAL A 43 10.27 6.31 2.14
CA VAL A 43 10.79 7.38 2.98
C VAL A 43 12.19 7.03 3.50
N GLY A 44 12.38 5.78 3.90
CA GLY A 44 13.68 5.34 4.37
C GLY A 44 14.74 5.41 3.29
N LYS A 45 14.32 5.20 2.07
CA LYS A 45 15.22 5.22 0.94
C LYS A 45 15.70 6.62 0.61
N GLU A 46 14.84 7.58 0.85
CA GLU A 46 15.11 8.97 0.50
C GLU A 46 16.00 9.69 1.52
N LYS A 47 16.35 9.03 2.53
CA LYS A 47 17.13 9.60 3.60
C LYS A 47 18.42 10.30 3.20
#